data_bbdd43fb590f694b46a0290823cfeb2b
#
_entry.id   bbdd43fb590f694b46a0290823cfeb2b
#
_cell.length_a   1.000
_cell.length_b   1.000
_cell.length_c   1.000
_cell.angle_alpha   90.00
_cell.angle_beta   90.00
_cell.angle_gamma   90.00
#
_symmetry.space_group_name_H-M   'P 1'
#
loop_
_entity.id
_entity.type
_entity.pdbx_description
1 polymer ?
#
loop_
_entity_poly.entity_id
_entity_poly.type
_entity_poly.pdbx_seq_one_letter_code
_entity_poly.pdbx_strand_id
1 'polypeptide(L)'
;MRLPAAVALTLALAIGTVAPAPAATRAGAPAPHCLDARAMDEVRQSSDRTLAVVQNDGRRFRVDLQEDCPAAAADAQASVLAREGWVCGTGNEYVRSGQRLCPVAAVAEIDTKTYAELALASHRRHGDVATLEAVEVRAEKRRGFGGSVQYCLNPRYMRGWNEDGKGLVVEVSPQRSGGNRYYRVELAYSCPELFDATTIELRSGMGISAVCGNPGDTVVAVPEMREGQGIARSGGVLSRISCPIASVYPIDK
;
A
#
# COMPACT_ATOMS: atom_id res chain seq x y z
N MET A 1 -69.08 -57.24 -12.36
CA MET A 1 -68.31 -56.01 -12.44
C MET A 1 -67.66 -55.77 -11.09
N ARG A 2 -66.34 -55.94 -11.02
CA ARG A 2 -65.55 -55.77 -9.78
C ARG A 2 -64.61 -54.61 -10.02
N LEU A 3 -64.70 -53.53 -9.22
CA LEU A 3 -63.79 -52.40 -9.19
C LEU A 3 -62.51 -52.76 -8.40
N PRO A 4 -61.31 -52.38 -8.79
CA PRO A 4 -60.11 -52.55 -7.99
C PRO A 4 -59.93 -51.34 -7.04
N ALA A 5 -59.52 -51.64 -5.83
CA ALA A 5 -59.13 -50.67 -4.80
C ALA A 5 -57.75 -50.04 -5.09
N ALA A 6 -57.73 -48.71 -5.10
CA ALA A 6 -56.47 -47.96 -5.21
C ALA A 6 -55.80 -47.85 -3.86
N VAL A 7 -54.57 -48.37 -3.74
CA VAL A 7 -53.69 -48.20 -2.58
C VAL A 7 -52.88 -46.87 -2.76
N ALA A 8 -53.19 -45.90 -1.92
CA ALA A 8 -52.39 -44.67 -1.85
C ALA A 8 -51.16 -44.88 -0.98
N LEU A 9 -49.99 -44.80 -1.61
CA LEU A 9 -48.69 -44.88 -0.93
C LEU A 9 -48.25 -43.47 -0.52
N THR A 10 -48.37 -43.13 0.76
CA THR A 10 -47.88 -41.85 1.32
C THR A 10 -46.39 -41.92 1.60
N LEU A 11 -45.61 -41.18 0.81
CA LEU A 11 -44.16 -41.04 0.98
C LEU A 11 -43.91 -39.92 2.02
N ALA A 12 -43.49 -40.28 3.21
CA ALA A 12 -43.09 -39.29 4.26
C ALA A 12 -41.67 -38.82 3.98
N LEU A 13 -41.50 -37.55 3.52
CA LEU A 13 -40.19 -36.91 3.42
C LEU A 13 -39.74 -36.53 4.83
N ALA A 14 -38.75 -37.21 5.36
CA ALA A 14 -38.01 -36.83 6.57
C ALA A 14 -37.08 -35.67 6.22
N ILE A 15 -37.45 -34.42 6.51
CA ILE A 15 -36.58 -33.24 6.45
C ILE A 15 -35.60 -33.28 7.62
N GLY A 16 -34.42 -33.81 7.42
CA GLY A 16 -33.34 -33.76 8.39
C GLY A 16 -32.87 -32.32 8.56
N THR A 17 -33.09 -31.73 9.74
CA THR A 17 -32.51 -30.45 10.14
C THR A 17 -31.01 -30.65 10.36
N VAL A 18 -30.18 -30.18 9.39
CA VAL A 18 -28.75 -30.09 9.57
C VAL A 18 -28.47 -28.96 10.56
N ALA A 19 -28.07 -29.30 11.78
CA ALA A 19 -27.62 -28.32 12.77
C ALA A 19 -26.34 -27.64 12.23
N PRO A 20 -26.26 -26.30 12.29
CA PRO A 20 -25.01 -25.61 11.90
C PRO A 20 -23.89 -26.08 12.81
N ALA A 21 -22.79 -26.56 12.21
CA ALA A 21 -21.58 -26.90 12.97
C ALA A 21 -21.10 -25.66 13.74
N PRO A 22 -20.71 -25.77 15.03
CA PRO A 22 -20.18 -24.65 15.78
C PRO A 22 -18.95 -24.12 15.03
N ALA A 23 -18.94 -22.80 14.74
CA ALA A 23 -17.79 -22.13 14.17
C ALA A 23 -16.59 -22.37 15.12
N ALA A 24 -15.55 -23.03 14.61
CA ALA A 24 -14.34 -23.28 15.40
C ALA A 24 -13.78 -21.94 15.87
N THR A 25 -13.78 -21.74 17.17
CA THR A 25 -13.22 -20.52 17.79
C THR A 25 -11.73 -20.49 17.47
N ARG A 26 -11.31 -19.49 16.71
CA ARG A 26 -9.92 -19.35 16.31
C ARG A 26 -9.04 -19.12 17.53
N ALA A 27 -7.91 -19.83 17.61
CA ALA A 27 -6.88 -19.55 18.61
C ALA A 27 -6.36 -18.12 18.40
N GLY A 28 -6.29 -17.34 19.47
CA GLY A 28 -5.69 -15.99 19.42
C GLY A 28 -4.23 -16.03 18.99
N ALA A 29 -3.64 -14.87 18.70
CA ALA A 29 -2.23 -14.76 18.36
C ALA A 29 -1.37 -15.36 19.48
N PRO A 30 -0.39 -16.23 19.16
CA PRO A 30 0.51 -16.84 20.16
C PRO A 30 1.37 -15.80 20.88
N ALA A 31 1.72 -14.70 20.19
CA ALA A 31 2.42 -13.55 20.74
C ALA A 31 2.01 -12.26 20.00
N PRO A 32 2.17 -11.07 20.61
CA PRO A 32 1.75 -9.80 20.03
C PRO A 32 2.40 -9.49 18.67
N HIS A 33 3.65 -9.92 18.47
CA HIS A 33 4.41 -9.70 17.25
C HIS A 33 4.14 -10.71 16.13
N CYS A 34 3.26 -11.70 16.37
CA CYS A 34 2.94 -12.68 15.34
C CYS A 34 2.05 -12.09 14.26
N LEU A 35 2.44 -12.32 13.01
CA LEU A 35 1.70 -11.98 11.82
C LEU A 35 0.62 -13.04 11.54
N ASP A 36 -0.60 -12.62 11.29
CA ASP A 36 -1.65 -13.51 10.77
C ASP A 36 -1.53 -13.63 9.24
N ALA A 37 -1.05 -14.76 8.77
CA ALA A 37 -0.89 -15.02 7.34
C ALA A 37 -2.21 -14.99 6.54
N ARG A 38 -3.36 -15.14 7.20
CA ARG A 38 -4.69 -15.11 6.54
C ARG A 38 -5.26 -13.71 6.42
N ALA A 39 -4.71 -12.78 7.18
CA ALA A 39 -5.13 -11.39 7.23
C ALA A 39 -4.19 -10.47 6.46
N MET A 40 -3.27 -11.02 5.66
CA MET A 40 -2.38 -10.23 4.82
C MET A 40 -3.18 -9.57 3.69
N ASP A 41 -3.01 -8.26 3.55
CA ASP A 41 -3.64 -7.42 2.54
C ASP A 41 -2.62 -7.03 1.44
N GLU A 42 -1.43 -6.63 1.85
CA GLU A 42 -0.38 -6.21 0.94
C GLU A 42 0.97 -6.82 1.35
N VAL A 43 1.69 -7.38 0.37
CA VAL A 43 3.04 -7.92 0.57
C VAL A 43 3.99 -7.28 -0.43
N ARG A 44 5.10 -6.75 0.04
CA ARG A 44 6.17 -6.13 -0.76
C ARG A 44 7.51 -6.79 -0.44
N GLN A 45 8.26 -7.15 -1.46
CA GLN A 45 9.59 -7.71 -1.28
C GLN A 45 10.66 -6.64 -1.44
N SER A 46 11.21 -6.18 -0.30
CA SER A 46 12.22 -5.11 -0.26
C SER A 46 13.61 -5.60 -0.67
N SER A 47 13.95 -6.84 -0.34
CA SER A 47 15.20 -7.51 -0.70
C SER A 47 14.98 -9.02 -0.88
N ASP A 48 16.01 -9.78 -1.27
CA ASP A 48 15.89 -11.25 -1.37
C ASP A 48 15.55 -11.91 -0.04
N ARG A 49 15.79 -11.21 1.07
CA ARG A 49 15.57 -11.72 2.44
C ARG A 49 14.52 -10.97 3.24
N THR A 50 13.91 -9.92 2.71
CA THR A 50 13.00 -9.08 3.50
C THR A 50 11.70 -8.84 2.77
N LEU A 51 10.60 -9.14 3.44
CA LEU A 51 9.25 -8.78 3.03
C LEU A 51 8.68 -7.73 3.99
N ALA A 52 7.92 -6.79 3.45
CA ALA A 52 7.08 -5.87 4.20
C ALA A 52 5.62 -6.27 3.95
N VAL A 53 4.85 -6.43 5.02
CA VAL A 53 3.46 -6.93 4.98
C VAL A 53 2.54 -5.96 5.70
N VAL A 54 1.37 -5.67 5.11
CA VAL A 54 0.25 -5.00 5.77
C VAL A 54 -0.85 -6.01 5.98
N GLN A 55 -1.45 -6.02 7.17
CA GLN A 55 -2.65 -6.77 7.46
C GLN A 55 -3.91 -5.91 7.21
N ASN A 56 -5.05 -6.57 7.09
CA ASN A 56 -6.34 -5.91 6.89
C ASN A 56 -6.81 -5.06 8.09
N ASP A 57 -6.22 -5.25 9.27
CA ASP A 57 -6.40 -4.42 10.47
C ASP A 57 -5.49 -3.19 10.50
N GLY A 58 -4.63 -3.01 9.48
CA GLY A 58 -3.71 -1.89 9.33
C GLY A 58 -2.35 -2.08 10.02
N ARG A 59 -2.13 -3.17 10.76
CA ARG A 59 -0.81 -3.47 11.33
C ARG A 59 0.19 -3.81 10.23
N ARG A 60 1.43 -3.44 10.46
CA ARG A 60 2.53 -3.57 9.50
C ARG A 60 3.64 -4.41 10.09
N PHE A 61 4.18 -5.31 9.27
CA PHE A 61 5.19 -6.26 9.71
C PHE A 61 6.34 -6.31 8.71
N ARG A 62 7.53 -6.50 9.26
CA ARG A 62 8.72 -6.93 8.54
C ARG A 62 8.90 -8.42 8.78
N VAL A 63 9.10 -9.17 7.70
CA VAL A 63 9.40 -10.60 7.73
C VAL A 63 10.77 -10.80 7.12
N ASP A 64 11.72 -11.29 7.90
CA ASP A 64 13.06 -11.63 7.44
C ASP A 64 13.16 -13.12 7.18
N LEU A 65 13.81 -13.48 6.07
CA LEU A 65 14.02 -14.86 5.62
C LEU A 65 15.44 -15.31 5.97
N GLN A 66 15.61 -16.60 6.24
CA GLN A 66 16.91 -17.18 6.61
C GLN A 66 17.88 -17.19 5.43
N GLU A 67 17.38 -17.31 4.21
CA GLU A 67 18.13 -17.40 2.97
C GLU A 67 17.58 -16.48 1.89
N ASP A 68 18.35 -16.31 0.81
CA ASP A 68 17.90 -15.54 -0.34
C ASP A 68 16.73 -16.24 -1.03
N CYS A 69 15.64 -15.54 -1.16
CA CYS A 69 14.40 -16.01 -1.73
C CYS A 69 13.90 -15.02 -2.79
N PRO A 70 14.55 -14.99 -3.96
CA PRO A 70 14.14 -14.08 -5.03
C PRO A 70 12.70 -14.40 -5.47
N ALA A 71 11.96 -13.36 -5.82
CA ALA A 71 10.56 -13.47 -6.28
C ALA A 71 9.56 -14.07 -5.27
N ALA A 72 9.84 -13.99 -3.95
CA ALA A 72 8.92 -14.45 -2.92
C ALA A 72 7.56 -13.70 -2.92
N ALA A 73 7.54 -12.49 -3.45
CA ALA A 73 6.33 -11.67 -3.62
C ALA A 73 6.15 -11.21 -5.09
N ALA A 74 6.68 -11.95 -6.05
CA ALA A 74 6.52 -11.64 -7.48
C ALA A 74 5.06 -11.81 -7.94
N ASP A 75 4.37 -12.77 -7.38
CA ASP A 75 2.93 -12.91 -7.52
C ASP A 75 2.27 -12.10 -6.42
N ALA A 76 1.24 -11.32 -6.74
CA ALA A 76 0.50 -10.47 -5.80
C ALA A 76 -0.04 -11.23 -4.55
N GLN A 77 0.16 -12.54 -4.49
CA GLN A 77 -0.20 -13.44 -3.43
C GLN A 77 1.03 -14.23 -2.97
N ALA A 78 1.89 -13.59 -2.15
CA ALA A 78 2.89 -14.35 -1.43
C ALA A 78 2.19 -15.38 -0.54
N SER A 79 2.43 -16.66 -0.80
CA SER A 79 1.85 -17.72 0.01
C SER A 79 2.75 -18.00 1.20
N VAL A 80 2.23 -17.76 2.41
CA VAL A 80 2.92 -18.06 3.65
C VAL A 80 2.34 -19.33 4.27
N LEU A 81 3.21 -20.28 4.57
CA LEU A 81 2.89 -21.53 5.23
C LEU A 81 3.29 -21.45 6.70
N ALA A 82 2.32 -21.46 7.57
CA ALA A 82 2.53 -21.39 9.02
C ALA A 82 1.51 -22.27 9.73
N ARG A 83 1.92 -22.85 10.86
CA ARG A 83 1.02 -23.63 11.70
C ARG A 83 -0.08 -22.71 12.23
N GLU A 84 -1.33 -23.15 12.08
CA GLU A 84 -2.50 -22.37 12.49
C GLU A 84 -2.62 -20.98 11.86
N GLY A 85 -1.80 -20.68 10.84
CA GLY A 85 -1.80 -19.42 10.12
C GLY A 85 -1.07 -18.27 10.82
N TRP A 86 -0.34 -18.54 11.91
CA TRP A 86 0.46 -17.55 12.62
C TRP A 86 1.93 -17.66 12.27
N VAL A 87 2.55 -16.54 11.90
CA VAL A 87 3.98 -16.41 11.58
C VAL A 87 4.64 -15.58 12.67
N CYS A 88 5.52 -16.22 13.44
CA CYS A 88 6.14 -15.63 14.62
C CYS A 88 7.67 -15.58 14.54
N GLY A 89 8.27 -16.15 13.49
CA GLY A 89 9.73 -16.29 13.37
C GLY A 89 10.31 -17.44 14.20
N THR A 90 9.53 -18.51 14.39
CA THR A 90 9.96 -19.67 15.22
C THR A 90 10.76 -20.71 14.42
N GLY A 91 10.97 -20.45 13.11
CA GLY A 91 11.73 -21.35 12.24
C GLY A 91 10.91 -22.48 11.59
N ASN A 92 9.62 -22.57 11.90
CA ASN A 92 8.70 -23.56 11.30
C ASN A 92 7.72 -22.91 10.33
N GLU A 93 7.98 -21.69 9.94
CA GLU A 93 7.20 -20.92 8.98
C GLU A 93 7.99 -20.74 7.70
N TYR A 94 7.30 -20.74 6.57
CA TYR A 94 7.90 -20.68 5.25
C TYR A 94 7.14 -19.71 4.35
N VAL A 95 7.87 -18.98 3.53
CA VAL A 95 7.32 -18.23 2.41
C VAL A 95 7.53 -19.07 1.14
N ARG A 96 6.48 -19.27 0.37
CA ARG A 96 6.56 -19.98 -0.90
C ARG A 96 6.97 -19.01 -2.02
N SER A 97 8.00 -19.40 -2.77
CA SER A 97 8.42 -18.74 -4.00
C SER A 97 8.45 -19.78 -5.12
N GLY A 98 7.38 -19.86 -5.92
CA GLY A 98 7.20 -20.91 -6.88
C GLY A 98 7.19 -22.32 -6.24
N GLN A 99 8.18 -23.14 -6.55
CA GLN A 99 8.38 -24.48 -5.96
C GLN A 99 9.24 -24.46 -4.68
N ARG A 100 9.86 -23.34 -4.36
CA ARG A 100 10.79 -23.20 -3.23
C ARG A 100 10.07 -22.78 -1.97
N LEU A 101 10.50 -23.33 -0.84
CA LEU A 101 10.07 -22.93 0.50
C LEU A 101 11.23 -22.21 1.18
N CYS A 102 11.04 -20.94 1.52
CA CYS A 102 12.02 -20.10 2.15
C CYS A 102 11.69 -19.96 3.63
N PRO A 103 12.54 -20.44 4.55
CA PRO A 103 12.23 -20.39 5.97
C PRO A 103 12.24 -18.95 6.47
N VAL A 104 11.28 -18.62 7.36
CA VAL A 104 11.21 -17.35 8.06
C VAL A 104 12.22 -17.34 9.20
N ALA A 105 13.05 -16.30 9.29
CA ALA A 105 14.00 -16.09 10.35
C ALA A 105 13.41 -15.28 11.52
N ALA A 106 12.70 -14.20 11.20
CA ALA A 106 12.14 -13.30 12.18
C ALA A 106 10.90 -12.57 11.65
N VAL A 107 10.05 -12.17 12.58
CA VAL A 107 8.89 -11.30 12.33
C VAL A 107 8.90 -10.18 13.35
N ALA A 108 8.71 -8.95 12.89
CA ALA A 108 8.63 -7.77 13.75
C ALA A 108 7.53 -6.84 13.26
N GLU A 109 6.73 -6.31 14.18
CA GLU A 109 5.81 -5.20 13.88
C GLU A 109 6.62 -3.92 13.66
N ILE A 110 6.27 -3.14 12.63
CA ILE A 110 6.97 -1.93 12.21
C ILE A 110 5.99 -0.76 12.07
N ASP A 111 6.52 0.45 12.14
CA ASP A 111 5.74 1.67 11.95
C ASP A 111 5.47 1.98 10.47
N THR A 112 4.63 2.98 10.23
CA THR A 112 4.21 3.41 8.88
C THR A 112 5.38 3.91 8.04
N LYS A 113 6.35 4.59 8.65
CA LYS A 113 7.53 5.11 7.97
C LYS A 113 8.44 3.97 7.50
N THR A 114 8.79 3.07 8.40
CA THR A 114 9.62 1.89 8.09
C THR A 114 8.97 1.04 6.99
N TYR A 115 7.65 0.84 7.06
CA TYR A 115 6.92 0.14 6.01
C TYR A 115 7.05 0.87 4.65
N ALA A 116 6.86 2.20 4.63
CA ALA A 116 6.96 2.99 3.40
C ALA A 116 8.36 2.88 2.77
N GLU A 117 9.42 2.94 3.58
CA GLU A 117 10.81 2.78 3.12
C GLU A 117 11.03 1.41 2.49
N LEU A 118 10.57 0.34 3.13
CA LEU A 118 10.68 -1.04 2.61
C LEU A 118 9.86 -1.23 1.33
N ALA A 119 8.64 -0.68 1.27
CA ALA A 119 7.78 -0.75 0.09
C ALA A 119 8.38 0.00 -1.11
N LEU A 120 8.98 1.17 -0.87
CA LEU A 120 9.70 1.91 -1.90
C LEU A 120 10.94 1.16 -2.40
N ALA A 121 11.67 0.48 -1.51
CA ALA A 121 12.79 -0.37 -1.91
C ALA A 121 12.34 -1.51 -2.83
N SER A 122 11.18 -2.11 -2.56
CA SER A 122 10.55 -3.11 -3.43
C SER A 122 10.24 -2.54 -4.82
N HIS A 123 9.71 -1.32 -4.91
CA HIS A 123 9.45 -0.66 -6.18
C HIS A 123 10.70 -0.44 -7.03
N ARG A 124 11.79 0.01 -6.39
CA ARG A 124 13.07 0.23 -7.07
C ARG A 124 13.66 -1.07 -7.59
N ARG A 125 13.46 -2.16 -6.91
CA ARG A 125 13.96 -3.48 -7.29
C ARG A 125 13.22 -4.08 -8.48
N HIS A 126 11.90 -3.93 -8.55
CA HIS A 126 11.07 -4.42 -9.67
C HIS A 126 10.98 -3.40 -10.81
N GLY A 127 11.41 -2.18 -10.55
CA GLY A 127 11.48 -1.09 -11.52
C GLY A 127 12.81 -1.01 -12.25
N ASP A 128 13.55 -2.10 -12.36
CA ASP A 128 14.64 -2.21 -13.31
C ASP A 128 14.01 -1.96 -14.69
N VAL A 129 14.26 -0.72 -15.17
CA VAL A 129 13.68 -0.19 -16.39
C VAL A 129 14.19 -1.06 -17.52
N ALA A 130 13.43 -2.08 -17.87
CA ALA A 130 13.51 -2.60 -19.22
C ALA A 130 13.27 -1.37 -20.11
N THR A 131 14.30 -0.91 -20.79
CA THR A 131 14.18 0.06 -21.87
C THR A 131 13.26 -0.56 -22.90
N LEU A 132 11.98 -0.29 -22.72
CA LEU A 132 10.96 -0.66 -23.70
C LEU A 132 11.26 0.14 -24.95
N GLU A 133 11.35 -0.54 -26.09
CA GLU A 133 11.24 0.10 -27.39
C GLU A 133 10.05 1.05 -27.37
N ALA A 134 10.18 2.17 -28.09
CA ALA A 134 9.23 3.28 -28.07
C ALA A 134 7.77 2.80 -28.05
N VAL A 135 7.12 2.94 -26.88
CA VAL A 135 5.71 2.59 -26.73
C VAL A 135 4.89 3.73 -27.31
N GLU A 136 4.16 3.47 -28.40
CA GLU A 136 3.09 4.35 -28.85
C GLU A 136 2.03 4.46 -27.74
N VAL A 137 2.04 5.56 -27.00
CA VAL A 137 1.06 5.82 -25.96
C VAL A 137 -0.26 6.21 -26.63
N ARG A 138 -1.12 5.26 -26.90
CA ARG A 138 -2.55 5.53 -27.07
C ARG A 138 -3.09 5.96 -25.73
N ALA A 139 -3.55 7.21 -25.65
CA ALA A 139 -4.10 7.80 -24.41
C ALA A 139 -5.40 7.07 -23.99
N GLU A 140 -5.25 5.96 -23.32
CA GLU A 140 -6.34 5.33 -22.60
C GLU A 140 -6.58 6.12 -21.30
N LYS A 141 -7.84 6.52 -21.04
CA LYS A 141 -8.21 7.19 -19.80
C LYS A 141 -7.75 6.34 -18.62
N ARG A 142 -6.63 6.72 -17.99
CA ARG A 142 -6.12 6.03 -16.79
C ARG A 142 -7.17 6.08 -15.70
N ARG A 143 -7.77 4.94 -15.41
CA ARG A 143 -8.73 4.76 -14.34
C ARG A 143 -7.93 4.48 -13.07
N GLY A 144 -8.00 5.40 -12.10
CA GLY A 144 -7.63 5.10 -10.74
C GLY A 144 -6.28 5.64 -10.28
N PHE A 145 -6.09 5.48 -8.99
CA PHE A 145 -4.88 5.78 -8.26
C PHE A 145 -3.85 4.65 -8.49
N GLY A 146 -2.70 4.98 -9.05
CA GLY A 146 -1.66 4.00 -9.44
C GLY A 146 -0.68 3.62 -8.34
N GLY A 147 -0.98 3.91 -7.04
CA GLY A 147 -0.12 3.63 -5.90
C GLY A 147 -0.86 2.99 -4.73
N SER A 148 -0.11 2.51 -3.73
CA SER A 148 -0.67 2.03 -2.48
C SER A 148 -0.94 3.19 -1.52
N VAL A 149 -2.12 3.23 -0.90
CA VAL A 149 -2.48 4.22 0.12
C VAL A 149 -1.62 4.10 1.40
N GLN A 150 -0.84 3.04 1.53
CA GLN A 150 0.05 2.80 2.66
C GLN A 150 1.35 3.62 2.60
N TYR A 151 1.75 4.08 1.41
CA TYR A 151 2.97 4.85 1.21
C TYR A 151 2.90 5.84 0.03
N CYS A 152 1.72 6.06 -0.52
CA CYS A 152 1.47 7.02 -1.59
C CYS A 152 0.23 7.85 -1.30
N LEU A 153 0.22 9.10 -1.74
CA LEU A 153 -0.99 9.91 -1.76
C LEU A 153 -1.35 10.33 -3.19
N ASN A 154 -2.63 10.55 -3.43
CA ASN A 154 -3.09 11.15 -4.67
C ASN A 154 -3.32 12.65 -4.46
N PRO A 155 -2.57 13.54 -5.13
CA PRO A 155 -2.72 14.99 -4.98
C PRO A 155 -4.14 15.52 -5.26
N ARG A 156 -4.92 14.83 -6.09
CA ARG A 156 -6.31 15.21 -6.39
C ARG A 156 -7.25 15.11 -5.19
N TYR A 157 -6.86 14.36 -4.15
CA TYR A 157 -7.67 14.18 -2.95
C TYR A 157 -7.21 15.08 -1.80
N MET A 158 -6.20 15.90 -2.04
CA MET A 158 -5.69 16.90 -1.09
C MET A 158 -6.79 17.92 -0.76
N ARG A 159 -6.98 18.18 0.52
CA ARG A 159 -7.91 19.16 1.07
C ARG A 159 -7.21 20.35 1.69
N GLY A 160 -6.02 20.10 2.21
CA GLY A 160 -5.19 21.10 2.85
C GLY A 160 -3.81 20.56 3.13
N TRP A 161 -2.93 21.44 3.56
CA TRP A 161 -1.58 21.09 3.95
C TRP A 161 -1.07 22.04 5.02
N ASN A 162 -0.08 21.60 5.74
CA ASN A 162 0.65 22.41 6.71
C ASN A 162 2.10 21.94 6.74
N GLU A 163 3.02 22.87 6.96
CA GLU A 163 4.42 22.57 7.19
C GLU A 163 4.70 22.49 8.70
N ASP A 164 5.55 21.54 9.07
CA ASP A 164 6.16 21.49 10.39
C ASP A 164 7.65 21.12 10.20
N GLY A 165 8.52 21.41 11.11
CA GLY A 165 9.97 21.22 10.94
C GLY A 165 10.46 19.82 10.45
N LYS A 166 9.54 18.90 10.16
CA LYS A 166 9.80 17.55 9.61
C LYS A 166 9.33 17.38 8.17
N GLY A 167 8.77 18.41 7.54
CA GLY A 167 8.22 18.39 6.19
C GLY A 167 6.75 18.79 6.16
N LEU A 168 5.96 18.23 5.25
CA LEU A 168 4.55 18.59 5.10
C LEU A 168 3.64 17.56 5.75
N VAL A 169 2.57 18.05 6.36
CA VAL A 169 1.39 17.27 6.72
C VAL A 169 0.28 17.60 5.73
N VAL A 170 -0.13 16.63 4.94
CA VAL A 170 -1.14 16.78 3.90
C VAL A 170 -2.43 16.12 4.36
N GLU A 171 -3.52 16.90 4.42
CA GLU A 171 -4.87 16.37 4.65
C GLU A 171 -5.49 15.92 3.32
N VAL A 172 -6.05 14.72 3.30
CA VAL A 172 -6.73 14.15 2.13
C VAL A 172 -8.14 13.68 2.48
N SER A 173 -8.91 13.31 1.45
CA SER A 173 -10.22 12.69 1.63
C SER A 173 -10.07 11.22 2.11
N PRO A 174 -10.49 10.87 3.34
CA PRO A 174 -10.33 9.50 3.87
C PRO A 174 -11.05 8.46 3.03
N GLN A 175 -12.23 8.77 2.52
CA GLN A 175 -13.04 7.85 1.68
C GLN A 175 -12.33 7.41 0.40
N ARG A 176 -11.35 8.20 -0.07
CA ARG A 176 -10.61 7.93 -1.31
C ARG A 176 -9.14 7.56 -1.06
N SER A 177 -8.76 7.50 0.21
CA SER A 177 -7.38 7.26 0.65
C SER A 177 -7.28 6.08 1.62
N GLY A 178 -8.16 5.07 1.47
CA GLY A 178 -8.13 3.86 2.30
C GLY A 178 -8.38 4.09 3.78
N GLY A 179 -9.15 5.15 4.14
CA GLY A 179 -9.40 5.56 5.52
C GLY A 179 -8.39 6.57 6.08
N ASN A 180 -7.22 6.71 5.47
CA ASN A 180 -6.19 7.64 5.91
C ASN A 180 -6.63 9.09 5.67
N ARG A 181 -6.52 9.92 6.71
CA ARG A 181 -6.85 11.35 6.64
C ARG A 181 -5.63 12.24 6.46
N TYR A 182 -4.52 11.88 7.07
CA TYR A 182 -3.29 12.66 7.04
C TYR A 182 -2.13 11.84 6.52
N TYR A 183 -1.28 12.51 5.73
CA TYR A 183 -0.03 11.94 5.24
C TYR A 183 1.12 12.86 5.63
N ARG A 184 2.21 12.26 6.05
CA ARG A 184 3.52 12.91 6.12
C ARG A 184 4.15 12.85 4.74
N VAL A 185 4.65 13.99 4.27
CA VAL A 185 5.49 14.12 3.09
C VAL A 185 6.84 14.65 3.57
N GLU A 186 7.82 13.78 3.65
CA GLU A 186 9.18 14.17 4.00
C GLU A 186 9.91 14.67 2.75
N LEU A 187 10.64 15.77 2.90
CA LEU A 187 11.45 16.35 1.84
C LEU A 187 12.88 15.80 1.91
N ALA A 188 13.54 15.69 0.75
CA ALA A 188 14.92 15.22 0.68
C ALA A 188 15.91 16.19 1.34
N TYR A 189 15.56 17.48 1.38
CA TYR A 189 16.29 18.55 2.05
C TYR A 189 15.35 19.69 2.44
N SER A 190 15.84 20.61 3.27
CA SER A 190 15.08 21.79 3.70
C SER A 190 14.66 22.64 2.49
N CYS A 191 13.42 23.10 2.49
CA CYS A 191 12.82 23.91 1.44
C CYS A 191 12.18 25.16 2.02
N PRO A 192 12.96 26.21 2.29
CA PRO A 192 12.49 27.44 2.93
C PRO A 192 11.35 28.14 2.18
N GLU A 193 11.28 27.95 0.88
CA GLU A 193 10.28 28.58 0.01
C GLU A 193 8.85 28.10 0.28
N LEU A 194 8.70 26.99 0.98
CA LEU A 194 7.39 26.50 1.40
C LEU A 194 6.80 27.28 2.58
N PHE A 195 7.63 27.93 3.40
CA PHE A 195 7.15 28.70 4.55
C PHE A 195 6.21 29.84 4.16
N ASP A 196 6.50 30.49 3.04
CA ASP A 196 5.71 31.61 2.53
C ASP A 196 4.71 31.21 1.46
N ALA A 197 4.63 29.92 1.15
CA ALA A 197 3.74 29.43 0.12
C ALA A 197 2.30 29.33 0.63
N THR A 198 1.37 29.99 -0.04
CA THR A 198 -0.07 29.85 0.23
C THR A 198 -0.67 28.65 -0.48
N THR A 199 -0.07 28.24 -1.59
CA THR A 199 -0.51 27.12 -2.41
C THR A 199 0.68 26.28 -2.81
N ILE A 200 0.49 24.97 -2.77
CA ILE A 200 1.48 24.00 -3.25
C ILE A 200 0.87 23.07 -4.31
N GLU A 201 1.72 22.57 -5.17
CA GLU A 201 1.40 21.52 -6.13
C GLU A 201 2.31 20.32 -5.88
N LEU A 202 1.73 19.15 -5.65
CA LEU A 202 2.46 17.89 -5.56
C LEU A 202 2.52 17.25 -6.95
N ARG A 203 3.72 16.98 -7.44
CA ARG A 203 3.97 16.41 -8.78
C ARG A 203 4.64 15.07 -8.68
N SER A 204 4.13 14.13 -9.48
CA SER A 204 4.76 12.83 -9.63
C SER A 204 5.83 12.87 -10.72
N GLY A 205 7.05 12.44 -10.39
CA GLY A 205 8.14 12.30 -11.35
C GLY A 205 7.89 11.23 -12.42
N MET A 206 7.06 10.25 -12.09
CA MET A 206 6.68 9.17 -13.01
C MET A 206 5.46 9.50 -13.86
N GLY A 207 4.86 10.70 -13.74
CA GLY A 207 3.67 11.10 -14.47
C GLY A 207 2.41 10.30 -14.15
N ILE A 208 2.40 9.58 -13.04
CA ILE A 208 1.22 8.89 -12.49
C ILE A 208 0.45 9.80 -11.54
N SER A 209 -0.81 9.45 -11.22
CA SER A 209 -1.62 10.26 -10.30
C SER A 209 -1.30 10.00 -8.82
N ALA A 210 -0.07 9.57 -8.52
CA ALA A 210 0.37 9.23 -7.18
C ALA A 210 1.74 9.84 -6.89
N VAL A 211 1.93 10.31 -5.67
CA VAL A 211 3.20 10.79 -5.11
C VAL A 211 3.57 9.86 -3.97
N CYS A 212 4.73 9.23 -4.07
CA CYS A 212 5.17 8.14 -3.18
C CYS A 212 6.56 8.39 -2.58
N GLY A 213 7.27 9.45 -3.00
CA GLY A 213 8.69 9.65 -2.74
C GLY A 213 9.58 8.94 -3.77
N ASN A 214 9.06 8.70 -4.96
CA ASN A 214 9.87 8.19 -6.07
C ASN A 214 10.82 9.28 -6.61
N PRO A 215 11.90 8.91 -7.28
CA PRO A 215 12.76 9.88 -7.95
C PRO A 215 11.95 10.79 -8.89
N GLY A 216 12.11 12.11 -8.72
CA GLY A 216 11.38 13.12 -9.49
C GLY A 216 10.03 13.54 -8.90
N ASP A 217 9.56 12.89 -7.84
CA ASP A 217 8.41 13.40 -7.07
C ASP A 217 8.82 14.70 -6.36
N THR A 218 8.00 15.75 -6.51
CA THR A 218 8.33 17.08 -6.00
C THR A 218 7.12 17.80 -5.42
N VAL A 219 7.40 18.69 -4.47
CA VAL A 219 6.51 19.75 -4.04
C VAL A 219 6.92 21.03 -4.76
N VAL A 220 5.98 21.72 -5.35
CA VAL A 220 6.20 23.02 -6.02
C VAL A 220 5.43 24.08 -5.25
N ALA A 221 6.11 25.10 -4.74
CA ALA A 221 5.48 26.30 -4.20
C ALA A 221 4.91 27.13 -5.35
N VAL A 222 3.62 27.48 -5.26
CA VAL A 222 2.96 28.36 -6.22
C VAL A 222 2.90 29.75 -5.59
N PRO A 223 3.66 30.73 -6.06
CA PRO A 223 3.63 32.08 -5.54
C PRO A 223 2.27 32.72 -5.82
N GLU A 224 1.75 33.47 -4.84
CA GLU A 224 0.58 34.32 -5.09
C GLU A 224 0.94 35.39 -6.12
N MET A 225 0.15 35.44 -7.19
CA MET A 225 0.18 36.60 -8.07
C MET A 225 -0.53 37.75 -7.31
N ARG A 226 0.24 38.66 -6.72
CA ARG A 226 -0.32 39.92 -6.22
C ARG A 226 -0.89 40.69 -7.39
N GLU A 227 -2.19 40.95 -7.39
CA GLU A 227 -2.83 41.87 -8.31
C GLU A 227 -2.08 43.21 -8.26
N GLY A 228 -1.50 43.63 -9.39
CA GLY A 228 -0.77 44.91 -9.54
C GLY A 228 0.71 44.80 -9.89
N GLN A 229 1.35 43.65 -9.79
CA GLN A 229 2.68 43.48 -10.39
C GLN A 229 2.48 43.08 -11.86
N GLY A 230 2.51 44.12 -12.71
CA GLY A 230 2.51 43.93 -14.17
C GLY A 230 3.55 42.89 -14.54
N ILE A 231 3.18 42.00 -15.48
CA ILE A 231 4.05 41.01 -16.07
C ILE A 231 5.30 41.77 -16.54
N ALA A 232 6.35 41.74 -15.73
CA ALA A 232 7.65 42.22 -16.20
C ALA A 232 8.03 41.33 -17.37
N ARG A 233 8.01 41.93 -18.59
CA ARG A 233 8.44 41.33 -19.86
C ARG A 233 9.95 41.08 -19.89
N SER A 234 10.55 40.74 -18.80
CA SER A 234 11.86 40.14 -18.76
C SER A 234 11.61 38.62 -18.79
N GLY A 235 12.06 37.93 -19.83
CA GLY A 235 11.89 36.50 -20.10
C GLY A 235 12.49 35.57 -19.04
N GLY A 236 12.27 35.89 -17.77
CA GLY A 236 12.50 35.03 -16.62
C GLY A 236 11.34 34.06 -16.51
N VAL A 237 11.56 32.83 -16.94
CA VAL A 237 10.83 31.67 -16.41
C VAL A 237 10.71 31.88 -14.91
N LEU A 238 9.50 32.12 -14.38
CA LEU A 238 9.24 32.07 -12.96
C LEU A 238 9.81 30.74 -12.48
N SER A 239 10.97 30.80 -11.84
CA SER A 239 11.64 29.61 -11.33
C SER A 239 10.70 29.02 -10.27
N ARG A 240 9.87 28.07 -10.69
CA ARG A 240 9.05 27.27 -9.79
C ARG A 240 10.03 26.46 -8.99
N ILE A 241 10.28 26.88 -7.77
CA ILE A 241 11.15 26.14 -6.87
C ILE A 241 10.45 24.84 -6.56
N SER A 242 11.11 23.75 -6.89
CA SER A 242 10.60 22.40 -6.65
C SER A 242 11.48 21.69 -5.64
N CYS A 243 10.85 21.17 -4.60
CA CYS A 243 11.50 20.48 -3.50
C CYS A 243 11.27 18.98 -3.67
N PRO A 244 12.33 18.16 -3.81
CA PRO A 244 12.20 16.73 -3.95
C PRO A 244 11.59 16.08 -2.71
N ILE A 245 10.72 15.11 -2.94
CA ILE A 245 10.07 14.31 -1.90
C ILE A 245 10.90 13.05 -1.66
N ALA A 246 11.25 12.79 -0.40
CA ALA A 246 11.98 11.61 0.01
C ALA A 246 11.06 10.44 0.34
N SER A 247 9.97 10.69 1.08
CA SER A 247 9.02 9.65 1.49
C SER A 247 7.62 10.19 1.70
N VAL A 248 6.63 9.31 1.61
CA VAL A 248 5.22 9.58 1.87
C VAL A 248 4.65 8.43 2.69
N TYR A 249 3.95 8.73 3.77
CA TYR A 249 3.30 7.71 4.60
C TYR A 249 2.14 8.29 5.41
N PRO A 250 1.12 7.49 5.74
CA PRO A 250 0.01 7.93 6.56
C PRO A 250 0.45 8.15 8.00
N ILE A 251 -0.18 9.13 8.66
CA ILE A 251 0.00 9.45 10.07
C ILE A 251 -1.34 9.64 10.76
N ASP A 252 -1.38 9.32 12.05
CA ASP A 252 -2.46 9.71 12.95
C ASP A 252 -2.16 11.10 13.54
N LYS A 253 -3.18 11.99 13.58
CA LYS A 253 -3.04 13.37 14.06
C LYS A 253 -4.14 13.69 15.06
#